data_b3135484caf56ddf36023ef3a44ac256
#
_entry.id   b3135484caf56ddf36023ef3a44ac256
#
_cell.length_a   1.000
_cell.length_b   1.000
_cell.length_c   1.000
_cell.angle_alpha   90.00
_cell.angle_beta   90.00
_cell.angle_gamma   90.00
#
_symmetry.space_group_name_H-M   'P 1'
#
loop_
_entity.id
_entity.type
_entity.pdbx_description
1 polymer ?
#
loop_
_entity_poly.entity_id
_entity_poly.type
_entity_poly.pdbx_seq_one_letter_code
_entity_poly.pdbx_strand_id
1 'polypeptide(L)'
;MLYKKSPFRYNRVVQSLLQERKGDFMANKNHDLAHTKWMCKYHIVFTPKYRRKIIYNQLKTDIRDILKQLCSYKGVEILEGHLMTDHINMLVSIPPKMSVSSFMGYLKGKSALMIFDRHANLKYKFGNRHFWSEGYYVSTVGLNEATIKKYIQDQEKYDIMQDKLSVKEYEDPFKG
;
A
#
# COMPACT_ATOMS: atom_id res chain seq x y z
N MET A 1 -31.31 -0.29 -16.70
CA MET A 1 -30.43 0.65 -17.40
C MET A 1 -28.97 0.33 -16.99
N LEU A 2 -28.28 -0.41 -17.85
CA LEU A 2 -26.93 -0.89 -17.57
C LEU A 2 -25.93 0.23 -17.83
N TYR A 3 -25.34 0.79 -16.78
CA TYR A 3 -24.20 1.70 -16.89
C TYR A 3 -22.99 0.92 -17.41
N LYS A 4 -22.71 1.05 -18.69
CA LYS A 4 -21.44 0.62 -19.29
C LYS A 4 -20.31 1.36 -18.61
N LYS A 5 -19.52 0.67 -17.78
CA LYS A 5 -18.24 1.17 -17.28
C LYS A 5 -17.36 1.49 -18.48
N SER A 6 -17.02 2.74 -18.66
CA SER A 6 -16.12 3.20 -19.71
C SER A 6 -14.72 2.61 -19.49
N PRO A 7 -14.16 1.82 -20.40
CA PRO A 7 -12.83 1.24 -20.28
C PRO A 7 -11.70 2.27 -20.46
N PHE A 8 -12.05 3.52 -20.78
CA PHE A 8 -11.10 4.54 -21.24
C PHE A 8 -10.21 5.15 -20.13
N ARG A 9 -10.67 5.21 -18.87
CA ARG A 9 -9.88 5.84 -17.78
C ARG A 9 -8.83 4.92 -17.18
N TYR A 10 -9.11 3.63 -17.09
CA TYR A 10 -8.17 2.64 -16.58
C TYR A 10 -6.93 2.52 -17.48
N ASN A 11 -7.14 2.52 -18.79
CA ASN A 11 -6.07 2.47 -19.79
C ASN A 11 -5.11 3.67 -19.71
N ARG A 12 -5.59 4.86 -19.35
CA ARG A 12 -4.76 6.08 -19.30
C ARG A 12 -3.78 6.06 -18.13
N VAL A 13 -4.22 5.63 -16.94
CA VAL A 13 -3.34 5.51 -15.76
C VAL A 13 -2.34 4.38 -15.96
N VAL A 14 -2.78 3.24 -16.47
CA VAL A 14 -1.89 2.10 -16.78
C VAL A 14 -0.91 2.46 -17.90
N GLN A 15 -1.33 3.16 -18.94
CA GLN A 15 -0.44 3.61 -20.01
C GLN A 15 0.58 4.66 -19.54
N SER A 16 0.18 5.61 -18.67
CA SER A 16 1.14 6.55 -18.08
C SER A 16 2.19 5.84 -17.23
N LEU A 17 1.77 4.84 -16.44
CA LEU A 17 2.67 4.02 -15.63
C LEU A 17 3.60 3.16 -16.50
N LEU A 18 3.11 2.63 -17.61
CA LEU A 18 3.92 1.88 -18.58
C LEU A 18 4.90 2.79 -19.33
N GLN A 19 4.55 4.06 -19.53
CA GLN A 19 5.40 5.05 -20.19
C GLN A 19 6.52 5.52 -19.25
N GLU A 20 6.21 5.73 -17.96
CA GLU A 20 7.20 5.96 -16.91
C GLU A 20 8.21 4.77 -16.83
N ARG A 21 7.72 3.52 -16.95
CA ARG A 21 8.58 2.32 -16.94
C ARG A 21 9.55 2.26 -18.11
N LYS A 22 9.14 2.69 -19.32
CA LYS A 22 10.04 2.73 -20.49
C LYS A 22 11.14 3.78 -20.31
N GLY A 23 10.82 4.94 -19.74
CA GLY A 23 11.80 5.97 -19.41
C GLY A 23 12.81 5.52 -18.35
N ASP A 24 12.34 4.91 -17.25
CA ASP A 24 13.19 4.42 -16.18
C ASP A 24 14.05 3.21 -16.61
N PHE A 25 13.54 2.36 -17.51
CA PHE A 25 14.30 1.23 -18.04
C PHE A 25 15.44 1.65 -18.97
N MET A 26 15.26 2.72 -19.75
CA MET A 26 16.32 3.28 -20.59
C MET A 26 17.38 4.04 -19.77
N ALA A 27 16.97 4.72 -18.69
CA ALA A 27 17.89 5.41 -17.78
C ALA A 27 18.71 4.42 -16.92
N ASN A 28 18.18 3.24 -16.64
CA ASN A 28 18.85 2.24 -15.78
C ASN A 28 20.00 1.50 -16.48
N LYS A 29 20.14 1.62 -17.79
CA LYS A 29 21.24 0.97 -18.54
C LYS A 29 22.60 1.61 -18.36
N ASN A 30 22.67 2.84 -17.82
CA ASN A 30 23.92 3.59 -17.68
C ASN A 30 24.37 3.86 -16.22
N HIS A 31 23.66 3.37 -15.23
CA HIS A 31 24.09 3.41 -13.84
C HIS A 31 24.09 2.00 -13.26
N ASP A 32 24.97 1.19 -13.81
CA ASP A 32 25.36 -0.08 -13.21
C ASP A 32 26.13 0.24 -11.93
N LEU A 33 25.40 0.27 -10.80
CA LEU A 33 25.96 0.28 -9.46
C LEU A 33 26.55 -1.11 -9.14
N ALA A 34 27.16 -1.74 -10.13
CA ALA A 34 27.64 -3.13 -10.10
C ALA A 34 28.56 -3.45 -8.91
N HIS A 35 29.08 -2.42 -8.22
CA HIS A 35 30.00 -2.59 -7.09
C HIS A 35 29.48 -2.01 -5.77
N THR A 36 28.25 -1.44 -5.75
CA THR A 36 27.69 -0.84 -4.52
C THR A 36 26.73 -1.80 -3.84
N LYS A 37 27.12 -2.31 -2.67
CA LYS A 37 26.21 -3.06 -1.79
C LYS A 37 25.50 -2.08 -0.86
N TRP A 38 24.17 -2.19 -0.75
CA TRP A 38 23.37 -1.31 0.10
C TRP A 38 22.31 -2.10 0.86
N MET A 39 21.94 -1.57 2.02
CA MET A 39 20.92 -2.13 2.89
C MET A 39 20.04 -0.99 3.41
N CYS A 40 19.20 -0.45 2.54
CA CYS A 40 18.28 0.64 2.86
C CYS A 40 16.89 0.07 3.11
N LYS A 41 16.69 -0.51 4.29
CA LYS A 41 15.42 -1.12 4.71
C LYS A 41 14.68 -0.20 5.67
N TYR A 42 13.38 -0.11 5.47
CA TYR A 42 12.50 0.77 6.23
C TYR A 42 11.23 0.05 6.64
N HIS A 43 10.87 0.21 7.90
CA HIS A 43 9.53 -0.10 8.39
C HIS A 43 8.64 1.14 8.22
N ILE A 44 7.57 1.02 7.48
CA ILE A 44 6.66 2.11 7.13
C ILE A 44 5.25 1.75 7.56
N VAL A 45 4.58 2.70 8.24
CA VAL A 45 3.17 2.57 8.61
C VAL A 45 2.41 3.80 8.12
N PHE A 46 1.28 3.57 7.45
CA PHE A 46 0.40 4.63 6.99
C PHE A 46 -1.06 4.20 7.02
N THR A 47 -1.97 5.18 7.08
CA THR A 47 -3.37 4.93 7.39
C THR A 47 -4.28 5.57 6.34
N PRO A 48 -5.50 5.04 6.13
CA PRO A 48 -6.56 5.77 5.47
C PRO A 48 -6.87 7.08 6.19
N LYS A 49 -7.38 8.07 5.45
CA LYS A 49 -7.77 9.36 6.02
C LYS A 49 -8.78 9.16 7.15
N TYR A 50 -8.56 9.85 8.27
CA TYR A 50 -9.30 9.72 9.52
C TYR A 50 -9.21 8.33 10.16
N ARG A 51 -8.18 7.56 9.82
CA ARG A 51 -7.95 6.20 10.34
C ARG A 51 -9.20 5.31 10.26
N ARG A 52 -9.96 5.45 9.16
CA ARG A 52 -11.20 4.70 8.96
C ARG A 52 -10.91 3.21 8.77
N LYS A 53 -11.64 2.38 9.48
CA LYS A 53 -11.62 0.92 9.29
C LYS A 53 -12.39 0.56 8.03
N ILE A 54 -11.72 0.50 6.88
CA ILE A 54 -12.34 0.25 5.56
C ILE A 54 -11.61 -0.78 4.72
N ILE A 55 -10.42 -1.21 5.15
CA ILE A 55 -9.59 -2.16 4.39
C ILE A 55 -10.08 -3.59 4.66
N TYR A 56 -11.16 -3.99 3.97
CA TYR A 56 -11.77 -5.33 4.09
C TYR A 56 -11.99 -5.97 2.72
N ASN A 57 -12.17 -7.27 2.70
CA ASN A 57 -12.62 -8.06 1.56
C ASN A 57 -11.91 -7.69 0.25
N GLN A 58 -12.68 -7.43 -0.80
CA GLN A 58 -12.16 -7.10 -2.12
C GLN A 58 -11.26 -5.86 -2.10
N LEU A 59 -11.60 -4.83 -1.32
CA LEU A 59 -10.79 -3.62 -1.20
C LEU A 59 -9.39 -3.93 -0.63
N LYS A 60 -9.30 -4.82 0.36
CA LYS A 60 -8.01 -5.27 0.92
C LYS A 60 -7.14 -5.94 -0.14
N THR A 61 -7.74 -6.81 -0.96
CA THR A 61 -7.05 -7.50 -2.06
C THR A 61 -6.57 -6.51 -3.11
N ASP A 62 -7.44 -5.60 -3.55
CA ASP A 62 -7.11 -4.60 -4.57
C ASP A 62 -6.01 -3.64 -4.09
N ILE A 63 -6.05 -3.18 -2.84
CA ILE A 63 -4.99 -2.34 -2.27
C ILE A 63 -3.66 -3.10 -2.25
N ARG A 64 -3.65 -4.37 -1.83
CA ARG A 64 -2.44 -5.20 -1.83
C ARG A 64 -1.81 -5.29 -3.21
N ASP A 65 -2.62 -5.57 -4.22
CA ASP A 65 -2.15 -5.73 -5.59
C ASP A 65 -1.64 -4.40 -6.17
N ILE A 66 -2.35 -3.30 -5.89
CA ILE A 66 -1.93 -1.95 -6.29
C ILE A 66 -0.57 -1.60 -5.67
N LEU A 67 -0.41 -1.82 -4.36
CA LEU A 67 0.85 -1.49 -3.66
C LEU A 67 2.02 -2.34 -4.18
N LYS A 68 1.81 -3.66 -4.38
CA LYS A 68 2.82 -4.54 -4.99
C LYS A 68 3.24 -4.05 -6.37
N GLN A 69 2.28 -3.69 -7.20
CA GLN A 69 2.53 -3.19 -8.55
C GLN A 69 3.33 -1.88 -8.52
N LEU A 70 2.93 -0.92 -7.69
CA LEU A 70 3.60 0.38 -7.59
C LEU A 70 5.03 0.27 -7.02
N CYS A 71 5.24 -0.59 -6.03
CA CYS A 71 6.57 -0.89 -5.50
C CYS A 71 7.48 -1.49 -6.59
N SER A 72 6.96 -2.47 -7.32
CA SER A 72 7.70 -3.10 -8.44
C SER A 72 8.09 -2.09 -9.51
N TYR A 73 7.24 -1.12 -9.84
CA TYR A 73 7.56 -0.08 -10.83
C TYR A 73 8.71 0.83 -10.39
N LYS A 74 8.87 1.05 -9.10
CA LYS A 74 9.96 1.87 -8.54
C LYS A 74 11.19 1.04 -8.13
N GLY A 75 11.19 -0.27 -8.39
CA GLY A 75 12.28 -1.14 -7.97
C GLY A 75 12.40 -1.24 -6.44
N VAL A 76 11.30 -1.02 -5.73
CA VAL A 76 11.21 -1.18 -4.28
C VAL A 76 10.76 -2.60 -3.98
N GLU A 77 11.54 -3.32 -3.20
CA GLU A 77 11.22 -4.67 -2.76
C GLU A 77 10.38 -4.64 -1.47
N ILE A 78 9.26 -5.34 -1.46
CA ILE A 78 8.48 -5.57 -0.25
C ILE A 78 8.99 -6.85 0.41
N LEU A 79 9.63 -6.71 1.57
CA LEU A 79 10.17 -7.83 2.35
C LEU A 79 9.10 -8.48 3.21
N GLU A 80 8.21 -7.66 3.78
CA GLU A 80 7.05 -8.08 4.56
C GLU A 80 5.97 -7.00 4.46
N GLY A 81 4.69 -7.37 4.55
CA GLY A 81 3.61 -6.39 4.51
C GLY A 81 2.28 -6.96 4.94
N HIS A 82 1.61 -6.24 5.83
CA HIS A 82 0.29 -6.58 6.33
C HIS A 82 -0.67 -5.40 6.22
N LEU A 83 -1.85 -5.69 5.71
CA LEU A 83 -2.94 -4.74 5.58
C LEU A 83 -3.94 -5.00 6.70
N MET A 84 -3.96 -4.10 7.64
CA MET A 84 -4.95 -4.06 8.71
C MET A 84 -6.19 -3.30 8.26
N THR A 85 -7.24 -3.34 9.05
CA THR A 85 -8.52 -2.68 8.70
C THR A 85 -8.40 -1.17 8.61
N ASP A 86 -7.50 -0.56 9.40
CA ASP A 86 -7.32 0.88 9.57
C ASP A 86 -5.90 1.39 9.27
N HIS A 87 -4.97 0.49 8.97
CA HIS A 87 -3.59 0.86 8.63
C HIS A 87 -2.88 -0.19 7.81
N ILE A 88 -1.73 0.19 7.26
CA ILE A 88 -0.84 -0.69 6.52
C ILE A 88 0.54 -0.66 7.18
N ASN A 89 1.09 -1.84 7.42
CA ASN A 89 2.46 -2.07 7.85
C ASN A 89 3.27 -2.65 6.69
N MET A 90 4.40 -2.06 6.37
CA MET A 90 5.29 -2.54 5.32
C MET A 90 6.74 -2.50 5.76
N LEU A 91 7.47 -3.58 5.52
CA LEU A 91 8.93 -3.61 5.55
C LEU A 91 9.41 -3.61 4.10
N VAL A 92 10.09 -2.56 3.70
CA VAL A 92 10.51 -2.34 2.30
C VAL A 92 12.00 -2.07 2.19
N SER A 93 12.58 -2.47 1.07
CA SER A 93 13.94 -2.14 0.66
C SER A 93 13.88 -1.12 -0.47
N ILE A 94 14.32 0.11 -0.19
CA ILE A 94 14.25 1.24 -1.13
C ILE A 94 15.64 1.49 -1.70
N PRO A 95 15.81 1.57 -3.04
CA PRO A 95 17.10 1.88 -3.64
C PRO A 95 17.66 3.23 -3.15
N PRO A 96 18.99 3.36 -2.93
CA PRO A 96 19.60 4.57 -2.36
C PRO A 96 19.39 5.83 -3.22
N LYS A 97 19.12 5.67 -4.50
CA LYS A 97 18.81 6.77 -5.44
C LYS A 97 17.45 7.45 -5.17
N MET A 98 16.61 6.87 -4.32
CA MET A 98 15.26 7.37 -4.05
C MET A 98 15.08 7.67 -2.57
N SER A 99 14.58 8.86 -2.26
CA SER A 99 14.25 9.22 -0.88
C SER A 99 12.94 8.55 -0.44
N VAL A 100 12.82 8.26 0.86
CA VAL A 100 11.59 7.72 1.44
C VAL A 100 10.40 8.66 1.18
N SER A 101 10.58 9.96 1.31
CA SER A 101 9.53 10.96 1.09
C SER A 101 9.03 10.96 -0.36
N SER A 102 9.94 10.90 -1.33
CA SER A 102 9.61 10.80 -2.75
C SER A 102 8.85 9.51 -3.05
N PHE A 103 9.31 8.38 -2.51
CA PHE A 103 8.63 7.10 -2.64
C PHE A 103 7.21 7.12 -2.04
N MET A 104 7.05 7.63 -0.82
CA MET A 104 5.76 7.69 -0.14
C MET A 104 4.78 8.64 -0.84
N GLY A 105 5.25 9.78 -1.34
CA GLY A 105 4.43 10.68 -2.15
C GLY A 105 3.89 9.98 -3.41
N TYR A 106 4.76 9.27 -4.11
CA TYR A 106 4.38 8.47 -5.27
C TYR A 106 3.40 7.35 -4.89
N LEU A 107 3.75 6.53 -3.89
CA LEU A 107 2.96 5.36 -3.49
C LEU A 107 1.55 5.77 -3.06
N LYS A 108 1.42 6.74 -2.17
CA LYS A 108 0.13 7.21 -1.66
C LYS A 108 -0.69 7.92 -2.74
N GLY A 109 -0.05 8.77 -3.54
CA GLY A 109 -0.74 9.49 -4.61
C GLY A 109 -1.28 8.58 -5.70
N LYS A 110 -0.45 7.70 -6.24
CA LYS A 110 -0.86 6.77 -7.31
C LYS A 110 -1.84 5.71 -6.82
N SER A 111 -1.61 5.12 -5.63
CA SER A 111 -2.54 4.14 -5.08
C SER A 111 -3.92 4.72 -4.79
N ALA A 112 -4.01 5.96 -4.28
CA ALA A 112 -5.30 6.62 -4.07
C ALA A 112 -6.10 6.76 -5.37
N LEU A 113 -5.46 7.16 -6.45
CA LEU A 113 -6.11 7.26 -7.78
C LEU A 113 -6.61 5.89 -8.26
N MET A 114 -5.76 4.85 -8.17
CA MET A 114 -6.12 3.50 -8.60
C MET A 114 -7.24 2.88 -7.75
N ILE A 115 -7.24 3.15 -6.44
CA ILE A 115 -8.30 2.73 -5.53
C ILE A 115 -9.63 3.40 -5.92
N PHE A 116 -9.65 4.71 -6.16
CA PHE A 116 -10.86 5.42 -6.56
C PHE A 116 -11.37 5.03 -7.95
N ASP A 117 -10.49 4.61 -8.85
CA ASP A 117 -10.89 4.09 -10.16
C ASP A 117 -11.58 2.72 -10.06
N ARG A 118 -11.10 1.85 -9.15
CA ARG A 118 -11.71 0.54 -8.91
C ARG A 118 -12.96 0.61 -8.02
N HIS A 119 -12.94 1.52 -7.05
CA HIS A 119 -13.98 1.68 -6.02
C HIS A 119 -14.53 3.12 -6.03
N ALA A 120 -15.28 3.46 -7.08
CA ALA A 120 -15.79 4.82 -7.30
C ALA A 120 -16.68 5.35 -6.15
N ASN A 121 -17.37 4.45 -5.44
CA ASN A 121 -18.18 4.78 -4.26
C ASN A 121 -17.37 5.38 -3.10
N LEU A 122 -16.10 5.00 -2.97
CA LEU A 122 -15.21 5.54 -1.93
C LEU A 122 -14.82 6.99 -2.20
N LYS A 123 -14.82 7.41 -3.46
CA LYS A 123 -14.48 8.76 -3.88
C LYS A 123 -15.33 9.82 -3.17
N TYR A 124 -16.62 9.57 -3.05
CA TYR A 124 -17.53 10.46 -2.32
C TYR A 124 -17.30 10.48 -0.83
N LYS A 125 -16.95 9.32 -0.24
CA LYS A 125 -16.67 9.17 1.19
C LYS A 125 -15.42 9.93 1.65
N PHE A 126 -14.45 10.14 0.74
CA PHE A 126 -13.15 10.76 1.02
C PHE A 126 -12.99 12.16 0.40
N GLY A 127 -14.09 12.82 0.03
CA GLY A 127 -14.07 14.18 -0.49
C GLY A 127 -13.24 14.33 -1.77
N ASN A 128 -13.35 13.34 -2.66
CA ASN A 128 -12.81 13.31 -4.02
C ASN A 128 -11.28 13.25 -4.19
N ARG A 129 -10.44 13.36 -3.15
CA ARG A 129 -9.00 13.58 -3.39
C ARG A 129 -8.03 12.80 -2.50
N HIS A 130 -8.37 12.47 -1.26
CA HIS A 130 -7.39 11.95 -0.30
C HIS A 130 -7.86 10.66 0.37
N PHE A 131 -7.46 9.53 -0.20
CA PHE A 131 -7.71 8.23 0.43
C PHE A 131 -6.86 8.03 1.69
N TRP A 132 -5.59 8.43 1.63
CA TRP A 132 -4.62 8.30 2.71
C TRP A 132 -4.53 9.56 3.58
N SER A 133 -4.17 9.39 4.84
CA SER A 133 -3.74 10.48 5.72
C SER A 133 -2.50 11.18 5.16
N GLU A 134 -2.24 12.42 5.52
CA GLU A 134 -1.09 13.18 5.01
C GLU A 134 0.25 12.57 5.45
N GLY A 135 0.37 12.20 6.73
CA GLY A 135 1.58 11.64 7.29
C GLY A 135 1.76 10.14 7.08
N TYR A 136 2.89 9.65 7.54
CA TYR A 136 3.25 8.25 7.69
C TYR A 136 4.32 8.12 8.78
N TYR A 137 4.43 6.94 9.39
CA TYR A 137 5.54 6.61 10.26
C TYR A 137 6.61 5.89 9.45
N VAL A 138 7.88 6.19 9.70
CA VAL A 138 9.02 5.48 9.12
C VAL A 138 10.12 5.30 10.14
N SER A 139 10.69 4.09 10.18
CA SER A 139 11.94 3.82 10.89
C SER A 139 12.91 3.06 10.00
N THR A 140 14.20 3.30 10.17
CA THR A 140 15.24 2.50 9.53
C THR A 140 15.35 1.15 10.20
N VAL A 141 15.57 0.11 9.39
CA VAL A 141 15.74 -1.27 9.85
C VAL A 141 17.14 -1.73 9.51
N GLY A 142 17.95 -1.94 10.55
CA GLY A 142 19.30 -2.45 10.42
C GLY A 142 19.37 -3.98 10.60
N LEU A 143 20.24 -4.43 11.49
CA LEU A 143 20.46 -5.87 11.78
C LEU A 143 19.26 -6.56 12.45
N ASN A 144 18.26 -5.81 12.91
CA ASN A 144 17.08 -6.32 13.62
C ASN A 144 15.89 -6.66 12.68
N GLU A 145 16.17 -6.94 11.41
CA GLU A 145 15.11 -7.24 10.42
C GLU A 145 14.19 -8.39 10.87
N ALA A 146 14.77 -9.46 11.42
CA ALA A 146 14.01 -10.62 11.90
C ALA A 146 13.03 -10.23 13.04
N THR A 147 13.45 -9.35 13.95
CA THR A 147 12.60 -8.86 15.04
C THR A 147 11.44 -8.02 14.51
N ILE A 148 11.71 -7.15 13.52
CA ILE A 148 10.68 -6.31 12.92
C ILE A 148 9.69 -7.15 12.09
N LYS A 149 10.17 -8.13 11.32
CA LYS A 149 9.30 -9.06 10.60
C LYS A 149 8.37 -9.80 11.58
N LYS A 150 8.93 -10.34 12.66
CA LYS A 150 8.14 -11.02 13.70
C LYS A 150 7.10 -10.09 14.32
N TYR A 151 7.48 -8.86 14.65
CA TYR A 151 6.55 -7.87 15.21
C TYR A 151 5.37 -7.59 14.27
N ILE A 152 5.63 -7.40 12.96
CA ILE A 152 4.59 -7.17 11.96
C ILE A 152 3.64 -8.37 11.87
N GLN A 153 4.17 -9.59 11.85
CA GLN A 153 3.38 -10.83 11.80
C GLN A 153 2.55 -11.05 13.07
N ASP A 154 3.11 -10.74 14.24
CA ASP A 154 2.41 -10.90 15.53
C ASP A 154 1.28 -9.86 15.69
N GLN A 155 1.44 -8.64 15.17
CA GLN A 155 0.36 -7.66 15.11
C GLN A 155 -0.82 -8.15 14.28
N GLU A 156 -0.56 -8.75 13.11
CA GLU A 156 -1.64 -9.31 12.29
C GLU A 156 -2.45 -10.37 13.04
N LYS A 157 -1.76 -11.28 13.75
CA LYS A 157 -2.44 -12.32 14.55
C LYS A 157 -3.29 -11.72 15.65
N TYR A 158 -2.77 -10.69 16.34
CA TYR A 158 -3.49 -10.02 17.42
C TYR A 158 -4.74 -9.32 16.90
N ASP A 159 -4.65 -8.60 15.80
CA ASP A 159 -5.79 -7.88 15.23
C ASP A 159 -6.85 -8.84 14.65
N ILE A 160 -6.43 -9.97 14.05
CA ILE A 160 -7.35 -11.01 13.61
C ILE A 160 -8.10 -11.62 14.80
N MET A 161 -7.43 -11.82 15.95
CA MET A 161 -8.09 -12.28 17.16
C MET A 161 -9.09 -11.26 17.71
N GLN A 162 -8.74 -9.98 17.73
CA GLN A 162 -9.62 -8.88 18.17
C GLN A 162 -10.85 -8.77 17.25
N ASP A 163 -10.67 -8.85 15.93
CA ASP A 163 -11.78 -8.82 14.97
C ASP A 163 -12.73 -10.03 15.16
N LYS A 164 -12.20 -11.22 15.46
CA LYS A 164 -13.01 -12.40 15.76
C LYS A 164 -13.76 -12.29 17.10
N LEU A 165 -13.19 -11.66 18.09
CA LEU A 165 -13.83 -11.41 19.38
C LEU A 165 -14.96 -10.38 19.24
N SER A 166 -14.72 -9.29 18.48
CA SER A 166 -15.74 -8.26 18.24
C SER A 166 -16.94 -8.78 17.44
N VAL A 167 -16.72 -9.74 16.53
CA VAL A 167 -17.82 -10.41 15.80
C VAL A 167 -18.63 -11.31 16.71
N LYS A 168 -18.02 -11.96 17.72
CA LYS A 168 -18.72 -12.79 18.69
C LYS A 168 -19.59 -11.99 19.66
N GLU A 169 -19.17 -10.78 20.01
CA GLU A 169 -19.97 -9.87 20.85
C GLU A 169 -21.20 -9.31 20.14
N TYR A 170 -21.24 -9.40 18.79
CA TYR A 170 -22.38 -8.92 18.00
C TYR A 170 -23.39 -10.01 17.65
N GLU A 171 -23.21 -11.24 18.09
CA GLU A 171 -24.28 -12.25 18.06
C GLU A 171 -25.33 -11.86 19.07
N ASP A 172 -26.47 -11.41 18.56
CA ASP A 172 -27.64 -10.93 19.28
C ASP A 172 -28.03 -11.92 20.40
N PRO A 173 -27.92 -11.56 21.70
CA PRO A 173 -28.26 -12.44 22.79
C PRO A 173 -29.77 -12.76 22.88
N PHE A 174 -30.61 -12.18 21.99
CA PHE A 174 -32.06 -12.37 21.93
C PHE A 174 -32.54 -13.23 20.76
N LYS A 175 -31.66 -13.82 19.97
CA LYS A 175 -32.05 -14.89 19.02
C LYS A 175 -32.13 -16.21 19.75
N GLY A 176 -33.24 -16.38 20.43
CA GLY A 176 -33.71 -17.67 20.89
C GLY A 176 -34.57 -18.34 19.82
#